data_85c7def2bc429003b27bdcf63843ebbe
#
_entry.id   85c7def2bc429003b27bdcf63843ebbe
#
_cell.length_a   1.000
_cell.length_b   1.000
_cell.length_c   1.000
_cell.angle_alpha   90.00
_cell.angle_beta   90.00
_cell.angle_gamma   90.00
#
_symmetry.space_group_name_H-M   'P 1'
#
loop_
_entity.id
_entity.type
_entity.pdbx_description
1 polymer ?
#
loop_
_entity_poly.entity_id
_entity_poly.type
_entity_poly.pdbx_seq_one_letter_code
_entity_poly.pdbx_strand_id
1 'polypeptide(L)'
;MASLIEIRNMCKIYNPGENEVRALDHVSLSIGENEFVAIIGHSGSGKSTLMNMLGCLDVPTSGIYLLHGSDVSLMTDDELSDIRNKEIGFIFQGFNLISNLTAFENVELPLIYRGVKKSERTKLAEEALRKVGLENRMDHKPSEMSGGQQQRVAIARAIAQAPPVILADEPTGNLDSHSTKEIMSILKGLHAEGRTVIIITHDNEIAANASRIVHIEDGRITSDSSNDGHLSRDDIARQIKESETDNHPVSGVEDETDTNEFNSDLASTGTVENEVQGNDDYDINDINDSDIDLHLNGEK
;
A
#
# COMPACT_ATOMS: atom_id res chain seq x y z
N MET A 1 -3.14 -19.17 17.21
CA MET A 1 -2.72 -17.78 17.53
C MET A 1 -3.88 -16.87 17.21
N ALA A 2 -4.06 -15.77 17.91
CA ALA A 2 -5.10 -14.81 17.55
C ALA A 2 -4.74 -14.17 16.20
N SER A 3 -5.74 -13.98 15.34
CA SER A 3 -5.54 -13.31 14.04
C SER A 3 -5.41 -11.81 14.29
N LEU A 4 -4.38 -11.19 13.71
CA LEU A 4 -4.21 -9.72 13.72
C LEU A 4 -5.20 -9.07 12.74
N ILE A 5 -5.28 -9.65 11.55
CA ILE A 5 -6.18 -9.25 10.47
C ILE A 5 -7.05 -10.44 10.11
N GLU A 6 -8.37 -10.24 10.05
CA GLU A 6 -9.30 -11.27 9.62
C GLU A 6 -10.37 -10.68 8.69
N ILE A 7 -10.36 -11.14 7.46
CA ILE A 7 -11.33 -10.78 6.42
C ILE A 7 -12.21 -11.99 6.16
N ARG A 8 -13.55 -11.79 6.16
CA ARG A 8 -14.53 -12.84 5.91
C ARG A 8 -15.51 -12.41 4.82
N ASN A 9 -15.51 -13.15 3.70
CA ASN A 9 -16.41 -12.96 2.56
C ASN A 9 -16.54 -11.48 2.12
N MET A 10 -15.41 -10.76 2.11
CA MET A 10 -15.38 -9.35 1.75
C MET A 10 -15.63 -9.16 0.26
N CYS A 11 -16.56 -8.26 -0.07
CA CYS A 11 -16.77 -7.78 -1.42
C CYS A 11 -16.55 -6.27 -1.49
N LYS A 12 -15.96 -5.81 -2.60
CA LYS A 12 -15.92 -4.39 -2.95
C LYS A 12 -16.41 -4.20 -4.36
N ILE A 13 -17.49 -3.42 -4.48
CA ILE A 13 -18.16 -3.14 -5.75
C ILE A 13 -18.13 -1.63 -5.95
N TYR A 14 -17.57 -1.20 -7.07
CA TYR A 14 -17.61 0.17 -7.53
C TYR A 14 -18.71 0.36 -8.57
N ASN A 15 -19.31 1.55 -8.62
CA ASN A 15 -20.35 1.92 -9.58
C ASN A 15 -21.47 0.87 -9.71
N PRO A 16 -22.21 0.57 -8.62
CA PRO A 16 -23.28 -0.41 -8.69
C PRO A 16 -24.34 0.02 -9.73
N GLY A 17 -24.69 -0.89 -10.65
CA GLY A 17 -25.62 -0.66 -11.76
C GLY A 17 -25.03 -1.03 -13.11
N GLU A 18 -25.29 -0.24 -14.17
CA GLU A 18 -24.91 -0.60 -15.56
C GLU A 18 -23.40 -0.76 -15.79
N ASN A 19 -22.55 -0.14 -14.96
CA ASN A 19 -21.10 -0.20 -15.06
C ASN A 19 -20.46 -0.75 -13.76
N GLU A 20 -21.08 -1.77 -13.18
CA GLU A 20 -20.58 -2.41 -11.96
C GLU A 20 -19.19 -3.01 -12.17
N VAL A 21 -18.24 -2.65 -11.29
CA VAL A 21 -16.91 -3.27 -11.22
C VAL A 21 -16.79 -3.97 -9.88
N ARG A 22 -16.75 -5.29 -9.90
CA ARG A 22 -16.55 -6.14 -8.72
C ARG A 22 -15.06 -6.32 -8.49
N ALA A 23 -14.45 -5.37 -7.79
CA ALA A 23 -13.01 -5.32 -7.57
C ALA A 23 -12.52 -6.34 -6.54
N LEU A 24 -13.38 -6.71 -5.55
CA LEU A 24 -13.17 -7.85 -4.65
C LEU A 24 -14.45 -8.67 -4.60
N ASP A 25 -14.31 -9.99 -4.66
CA ASP A 25 -15.42 -10.94 -4.72
C ASP A 25 -15.23 -12.08 -3.72
N HIS A 26 -15.93 -11.99 -2.58
CA HIS A 26 -15.93 -12.97 -1.48
C HIS A 26 -14.53 -13.32 -0.96
N VAL A 27 -13.64 -12.31 -0.86
CA VAL A 27 -12.29 -12.49 -0.32
C VAL A 27 -12.37 -12.87 1.15
N SER A 28 -11.67 -13.94 1.53
CA SER A 28 -11.46 -14.33 2.92
C SER A 28 -9.96 -14.53 3.14
N LEU A 29 -9.39 -13.87 4.17
CA LEU A 29 -7.97 -13.88 4.46
C LEU A 29 -7.77 -13.68 5.97
N SER A 30 -6.86 -14.45 6.55
CA SER A 30 -6.44 -14.27 7.95
C SER A 30 -4.93 -14.08 7.98
N ILE A 31 -4.45 -13.01 8.64
CA ILE A 31 -3.02 -12.75 8.83
C ILE A 31 -2.76 -12.65 10.33
N GLY A 32 -1.80 -13.41 10.82
CA GLY A 32 -1.38 -13.42 12.21
C GLY A 32 -0.41 -12.29 12.55
N GLU A 33 -0.16 -12.13 13.85
CA GLU A 33 0.91 -11.26 14.30
C GLU A 33 2.29 -11.79 13.86
N ASN A 34 3.20 -10.86 13.54
CA ASN A 34 4.56 -11.18 13.11
C ASN A 34 4.63 -12.11 11.89
N GLU A 35 3.68 -11.98 10.95
CA GLU A 35 3.80 -12.60 9.64
C GLU A 35 4.48 -11.66 8.63
N PHE A 36 5.21 -12.24 7.68
CA PHE A 36 5.70 -11.55 6.50
C PHE A 36 4.98 -12.12 5.28
N VAL A 37 4.01 -11.39 4.75
CA VAL A 37 3.11 -11.82 3.69
C VAL A 37 3.35 -11.02 2.42
N ALA A 38 3.43 -11.69 1.28
CA ALA A 38 3.36 -11.06 -0.02
C ALA A 38 2.00 -11.34 -0.66
N ILE A 39 1.33 -10.30 -1.15
CA ILE A 39 0.10 -10.41 -1.94
C ILE A 39 0.47 -10.10 -3.39
N ILE A 40 0.29 -11.06 -4.29
CA ILE A 40 0.68 -10.95 -5.69
C ILE A 40 -0.48 -11.19 -6.64
N GLY A 41 -0.34 -10.74 -7.88
CA GLY A 41 -1.32 -10.90 -8.95
C GLY A 41 -1.05 -9.92 -10.09
N HIS A 42 -1.67 -10.13 -11.24
CA HIS A 42 -1.52 -9.25 -12.41
C HIS A 42 -2.15 -7.86 -12.20
N SER A 43 -1.90 -6.93 -13.10
CA SER A 43 -2.55 -5.62 -13.08
C SER A 43 -4.07 -5.78 -13.21
N GLY A 44 -4.84 -5.06 -12.38
CA GLY A 44 -6.31 -5.16 -12.37
C GLY A 44 -6.87 -6.33 -11.55
N SER A 45 -6.05 -7.19 -10.95
CA SER A 45 -6.53 -8.35 -10.19
C SER A 45 -7.24 -8.03 -8.86
N GLY A 46 -7.28 -6.77 -8.42
CA GLY A 46 -7.90 -6.35 -7.16
C GLY A 46 -6.91 -6.04 -6.02
N LYS A 47 -5.58 -6.15 -6.25
CA LYS A 47 -4.54 -5.90 -5.21
C LYS A 47 -4.65 -4.53 -4.53
N SER A 48 -4.74 -3.45 -5.34
CA SER A 48 -4.84 -2.09 -4.79
C SER A 48 -6.13 -1.87 -4.03
N THR A 49 -7.23 -2.51 -4.47
CA THR A 49 -8.49 -2.49 -3.73
C THR A 49 -8.35 -3.24 -2.40
N LEU A 50 -7.73 -4.43 -2.40
CA LEU A 50 -7.49 -5.17 -1.17
C LEU A 50 -6.56 -4.39 -0.22
N MET A 51 -5.53 -3.73 -0.74
CA MET A 51 -4.68 -2.83 0.04
C MET A 51 -5.48 -1.71 0.70
N ASN A 52 -6.37 -1.05 -0.06
CA ASN A 52 -7.21 0.01 0.48
C ASN A 52 -8.13 -0.49 1.60
N MET A 53 -8.66 -1.72 1.48
CA MET A 53 -9.43 -2.35 2.57
C MET A 53 -8.55 -2.63 3.79
N LEU A 54 -7.41 -3.34 3.59
CA LEU A 54 -6.46 -3.65 4.67
C LEU A 54 -5.96 -2.40 5.38
N GLY A 55 -5.78 -1.32 4.61
CA GLY A 55 -5.32 -0.02 5.08
C GLY A 55 -6.40 0.86 5.69
N CYS A 56 -7.65 0.43 5.75
CA CYS A 56 -8.77 1.27 6.19
C CYS A 56 -8.89 2.59 5.40
N LEU A 57 -8.44 2.61 4.13
CA LEU A 57 -8.54 3.76 3.22
C LEU A 57 -9.89 3.79 2.50
N ASP A 58 -10.59 2.67 2.49
CA ASP A 58 -11.92 2.51 1.92
C ASP A 58 -12.67 1.44 2.75
N VAL A 59 -14.00 1.38 2.62
CA VAL A 59 -14.84 0.43 3.33
C VAL A 59 -15.38 -0.65 2.39
N PRO A 60 -15.56 -1.89 2.85
CA PRO A 60 -16.12 -2.96 2.03
C PRO A 60 -17.60 -2.67 1.70
N THR A 61 -18.05 -3.16 0.53
CA THR A 61 -19.49 -3.13 0.18
C THR A 61 -20.26 -4.16 1.02
N SER A 62 -19.63 -5.30 1.33
CA SER A 62 -20.17 -6.33 2.22
C SER A 62 -19.05 -7.21 2.76
N GLY A 63 -19.37 -8.03 3.76
CA GLY A 63 -18.41 -8.87 4.47
C GLY A 63 -17.93 -8.22 5.76
N ILE A 64 -16.95 -8.83 6.39
CA ILE A 64 -16.42 -8.42 7.71
C ILE A 64 -14.91 -8.22 7.61
N TYR A 65 -14.43 -7.14 8.22
CA TYR A 65 -13.00 -6.91 8.42
C TYR A 65 -12.72 -6.67 9.91
N LEU A 66 -12.02 -7.59 10.54
CA LEU A 66 -11.56 -7.46 11.93
C LEU A 66 -10.06 -7.11 11.95
N LEU A 67 -9.70 -6.05 12.65
CA LEU A 67 -8.33 -5.69 12.98
C LEU A 67 -8.18 -5.74 14.51
N HIS A 68 -7.24 -6.54 15.03
CA HIS A 68 -7.14 -6.84 16.47
C HIS A 68 -8.48 -7.25 17.10
N GLY A 69 -9.33 -7.96 16.36
CA GLY A 69 -10.65 -8.38 16.79
C GLY A 69 -11.73 -7.30 16.78
N SER A 70 -11.41 -6.05 16.43
CA SER A 70 -12.37 -4.95 16.27
C SER A 70 -12.88 -4.90 14.84
N ASP A 71 -14.19 -4.85 14.65
CA ASP A 71 -14.81 -4.78 13.32
C ASP A 71 -14.69 -3.36 12.73
N VAL A 72 -13.74 -3.18 11.83
CA VAL A 72 -13.51 -1.90 11.16
C VAL A 72 -14.49 -1.61 10.03
N SER A 73 -15.28 -2.61 9.59
CA SER A 73 -16.27 -2.44 8.53
C SER A 73 -17.44 -1.54 8.94
N LEU A 74 -17.63 -1.35 10.24
CA LEU A 74 -18.73 -0.59 10.83
C LEU A 74 -18.28 0.77 11.41
N MET A 75 -17.00 1.10 11.31
CA MET A 75 -16.40 2.31 11.88
C MET A 75 -16.72 3.55 11.03
N THR A 76 -16.81 4.68 11.69
CA THR A 76 -16.91 6.01 11.05
C THR A 76 -15.57 6.42 10.45
N ASP A 77 -15.57 7.43 9.58
CA ASP A 77 -14.32 7.95 8.97
C ASP A 77 -13.31 8.44 10.01
N ASP A 78 -13.78 9.04 11.10
CA ASP A 78 -12.92 9.50 12.21
C ASP A 78 -12.25 8.30 12.93
N GLU A 79 -13.04 7.26 13.23
CA GLU A 79 -12.51 6.03 13.85
C GLU A 79 -11.54 5.30 12.93
N LEU A 80 -11.85 5.23 11.62
CA LEU A 80 -10.92 4.68 10.62
C LEU A 80 -9.64 5.50 10.50
N SER A 81 -9.72 6.82 10.63
CA SER A 81 -8.55 7.71 10.64
C SER A 81 -7.66 7.44 11.86
N ASP A 82 -8.26 7.23 13.02
CA ASP A 82 -7.57 6.84 14.26
C ASP A 82 -6.86 5.48 14.11
N ILE A 83 -7.54 4.48 13.52
CA ILE A 83 -6.97 3.17 13.24
C ILE A 83 -5.77 3.30 12.28
N ARG A 84 -5.94 4.02 11.16
CA ARG A 84 -4.83 4.27 10.21
C ARG A 84 -3.62 4.87 10.90
N ASN A 85 -3.84 5.85 11.77
CA ASN A 85 -2.76 6.53 12.44
C ASN A 85 -2.07 5.67 13.50
N LYS A 86 -2.78 4.74 14.17
CA LYS A 86 -2.25 3.97 15.31
C LYS A 86 -1.74 2.59 14.92
N GLU A 87 -2.41 1.93 13.98
CA GLU A 87 -2.23 0.50 13.73
C GLU A 87 -1.49 0.21 12.42
N ILE A 88 -1.45 1.17 11.47
CA ILE A 88 -0.99 0.89 10.11
C ILE A 88 0.07 1.90 9.66
N GLY A 89 1.24 1.40 9.29
CA GLY A 89 2.28 2.18 8.62
C GLY A 89 2.24 1.94 7.11
N PHE A 90 1.97 2.98 6.34
CA PHE A 90 1.88 2.89 4.88
C PHE A 90 3.19 3.22 4.19
N ILE A 91 3.56 2.40 3.21
CA ILE A 91 4.67 2.62 2.28
C ILE A 91 4.13 2.48 0.87
N PHE A 92 4.20 3.56 0.06
CA PHE A 92 3.67 3.61 -1.29
C PHE A 92 4.77 3.61 -2.33
N GLN A 93 4.48 3.12 -3.54
CA GLN A 93 5.38 3.13 -4.69
C GLN A 93 5.83 4.54 -5.07
N GLY A 94 4.93 5.52 -4.99
CA GLY A 94 5.19 6.93 -5.32
C GLY A 94 5.79 7.74 -4.18
N PHE A 95 6.24 7.10 -3.07
CA PHE A 95 6.77 7.70 -1.85
C PHE A 95 5.73 8.55 -1.09
N ASN A 96 4.90 9.31 -1.77
CA ASN A 96 3.85 10.21 -1.25
C ASN A 96 4.41 11.15 -0.16
N LEU A 97 5.58 11.75 -0.43
CA LEU A 97 6.18 12.77 0.42
C LEU A 97 5.64 14.14 0.05
N ILE A 98 5.46 14.98 1.04
CA ILE A 98 5.11 16.39 0.84
C ILE A 98 6.39 17.11 0.40
N SER A 99 6.38 17.63 -0.82
CA SER A 99 7.58 18.11 -1.53
C SER A 99 8.22 19.37 -0.94
N ASN A 100 7.45 20.21 -0.27
CA ASN A 100 7.93 21.43 0.40
C ASN A 100 8.43 21.17 1.82
N LEU A 101 8.17 20.02 2.41
CA LEU A 101 8.66 19.61 3.72
C LEU A 101 10.01 18.89 3.61
N THR A 102 10.84 19.01 4.64
CA THR A 102 12.08 18.24 4.80
C THR A 102 11.78 16.76 5.08
N ALA A 103 12.81 15.91 5.04
CA ALA A 103 12.69 14.51 5.45
C ALA A 103 12.20 14.38 6.90
N PHE A 104 12.75 15.22 7.80
CA PHE A 104 12.32 15.26 9.20
C PHE A 104 10.85 15.65 9.34
N GLU A 105 10.41 16.73 8.72
CA GLU A 105 9.03 17.21 8.78
C GLU A 105 8.03 16.19 8.18
N ASN A 106 8.39 15.51 7.09
CA ASN A 106 7.57 14.42 6.55
C ASN A 106 7.39 13.27 7.55
N VAL A 107 8.42 12.94 8.32
CA VAL A 107 8.38 11.85 9.31
C VAL A 107 7.68 12.32 10.60
N GLU A 108 7.80 13.58 10.97
CA GLU A 108 7.14 14.15 12.15
C GLU A 108 5.62 14.30 11.97
N LEU A 109 5.15 14.49 10.74
CA LEU A 109 3.75 14.82 10.42
C LEU A 109 2.71 13.86 11.04
N PRO A 110 2.79 12.53 10.90
CA PRO A 110 1.82 11.63 11.52
C PRO A 110 1.84 11.68 13.06
N LEU A 111 2.98 12.04 13.67
CA LEU A 111 3.09 12.22 15.11
C LEU A 111 2.36 13.48 15.59
N ILE A 112 2.31 14.54 14.74
CA ILE A 112 1.53 15.75 15.00
C ILE A 112 0.04 15.41 15.03
N TYR A 113 -0.47 14.68 14.02
CA TYR A 113 -1.86 14.23 13.98
C TYR A 113 -2.25 13.35 15.16
N ARG A 114 -1.29 12.59 15.71
CA ARG A 114 -1.51 11.78 16.92
C ARG A 114 -1.50 12.60 18.21
N GLY A 115 -1.21 13.90 18.15
CA GLY A 115 -1.13 14.77 19.31
C GLY A 115 0.12 14.55 20.20
N VAL A 116 1.18 13.95 19.64
CA VAL A 116 2.43 13.70 20.39
C VAL A 116 3.13 15.04 20.69
N LYS A 117 3.54 15.24 21.94
CA LYS A 117 4.23 16.47 22.36
C LYS A 117 5.52 16.72 21.55
N LYS A 118 5.82 17.98 21.23
CA LYS A 118 6.95 18.37 20.38
C LYS A 118 8.27 17.73 20.77
N SER A 119 8.62 17.72 22.07
CA SER A 119 9.88 17.14 22.55
C SER A 119 9.98 15.62 22.36
N GLU A 120 8.86 14.93 22.30
CA GLU A 120 8.78 13.49 22.10
C GLU A 120 8.74 13.15 20.60
N ARG A 121 7.90 13.86 19.81
CA ARG A 121 7.80 13.62 18.36
C ARG A 121 9.12 13.90 17.64
N THR A 122 9.89 14.93 18.07
CA THR A 122 11.24 15.18 17.55
C THR A 122 12.15 13.97 17.74
N LYS A 123 12.16 13.38 18.94
CA LYS A 123 12.99 12.19 19.21
C LYS A 123 12.56 10.98 18.36
N LEU A 124 11.24 10.74 18.26
CA LEU A 124 10.70 9.63 17.48
C LEU A 124 11.01 9.77 15.99
N ALA A 125 10.86 10.98 15.44
CA ALA A 125 11.19 11.27 14.03
C ALA A 125 12.69 11.07 13.74
N GLU A 126 13.57 11.59 14.60
CA GLU A 126 15.01 11.38 14.47
C GLU A 126 15.41 9.90 14.58
N GLU A 127 14.81 9.15 15.52
CA GLU A 127 15.07 7.72 15.68
C GLU A 127 14.62 6.93 14.45
N ALA A 128 13.46 7.25 13.91
CA ALA A 128 12.95 6.63 12.69
C ALA A 128 13.88 6.90 11.49
N LEU A 129 14.36 8.14 11.32
CA LEU A 129 15.30 8.49 10.25
C LEU A 129 16.67 7.82 10.42
N ARG A 130 17.19 7.73 11.64
CA ARG A 130 18.44 6.98 11.92
C ARG A 130 18.27 5.49 11.59
N LYS A 131 17.11 4.91 11.92
CA LYS A 131 16.83 3.50 11.67
C LYS A 131 16.89 3.14 10.19
N VAL A 132 16.60 4.08 9.30
CA VAL A 132 16.69 3.90 7.84
C VAL A 132 17.98 4.47 7.23
N GLY A 133 18.97 4.90 8.06
CA GLY A 133 20.27 5.42 7.61
C GLY A 133 20.19 6.80 6.97
N LEU A 134 19.33 7.69 7.47
CA LEU A 134 19.14 9.04 6.96
C LEU A 134 19.46 10.14 8.00
N GLU A 135 20.27 9.83 9.02
CA GLU A 135 20.65 10.79 10.06
C GLU A 135 21.34 12.06 9.54
N ASN A 136 22.02 11.97 8.41
CA ASN A 136 22.72 13.09 7.78
C ASN A 136 21.88 13.76 6.66
N ARG A 137 20.59 13.44 6.55
CA ARG A 137 19.69 13.92 5.49
C ARG A 137 18.37 14.48 6.02
N MET A 138 18.24 14.69 7.32
CA MET A 138 17.00 15.10 7.97
C MET A 138 16.45 16.43 7.43
N ASP A 139 17.35 17.39 7.13
CA ASP A 139 16.99 18.74 6.66
C ASP A 139 16.83 18.85 5.12
N HIS A 140 17.01 17.73 4.39
CA HIS A 140 16.88 17.73 2.93
C HIS A 140 15.41 17.57 2.52
N LYS A 141 15.02 18.26 1.46
CA LYS A 141 13.72 18.13 0.81
C LYS A 141 13.73 16.94 -0.16
N PRO A 142 12.56 16.37 -0.50
CA PRO A 142 12.48 15.27 -1.47
C PRO A 142 13.17 15.54 -2.80
N SER A 143 13.11 16.78 -3.31
CA SER A 143 13.79 17.19 -4.55
C SER A 143 15.33 17.11 -4.51
N GLU A 144 15.91 17.04 -3.31
CA GLU A 144 17.36 16.95 -3.07
C GLU A 144 17.82 15.51 -2.77
N MET A 145 16.91 14.54 -2.89
CA MET A 145 17.12 13.16 -2.49
C MET A 145 16.93 12.19 -3.67
N SER A 146 17.73 11.11 -3.69
CA SER A 146 17.51 10.02 -4.65
C SER A 146 16.20 9.27 -4.35
N GLY A 147 15.66 8.52 -5.34
CA GLY A 147 14.46 7.71 -5.16
C GLY A 147 14.56 6.73 -3.98
N GLY A 148 15.69 6.05 -3.83
CA GLY A 148 15.94 5.17 -2.67
C GLY A 148 15.98 5.91 -1.33
N GLN A 149 16.49 7.15 -1.30
CA GLN A 149 16.45 7.98 -0.10
C GLN A 149 15.02 8.44 0.21
N GLN A 150 14.25 8.87 -0.80
CA GLN A 150 12.85 9.24 -0.63
C GLN A 150 12.01 8.07 -0.09
N GLN A 151 12.24 6.86 -0.62
CA GLN A 151 11.56 5.67 -0.11
C GLN A 151 11.94 5.36 1.34
N ARG A 152 13.20 5.56 1.72
CA ARG A 152 13.60 5.43 3.13
C ARG A 152 12.95 6.48 4.03
N VAL A 153 12.73 7.72 3.56
CA VAL A 153 11.92 8.72 4.30
C VAL A 153 10.48 8.24 4.45
N ALA A 154 9.86 7.70 3.39
CA ALA A 154 8.50 7.15 3.45
C ALA A 154 8.40 5.98 4.45
N ILE A 155 9.42 5.11 4.50
CA ILE A 155 9.49 4.06 5.51
C ILE A 155 9.67 4.64 6.92
N ALA A 156 10.56 5.62 7.12
CA ALA A 156 10.74 6.27 8.41
C ALA A 156 9.44 6.89 8.90
N ARG A 157 8.69 7.56 8.03
CA ARG A 157 7.35 8.10 8.31
C ARG A 157 6.38 6.99 8.74
N ALA A 158 6.37 5.88 8.03
CA ALA A 158 5.50 4.74 8.34
C ALA A 158 5.78 4.11 9.71
N ILE A 159 7.05 4.08 10.14
CA ILE A 159 7.46 3.40 11.39
C ILE A 159 7.59 4.33 12.59
N ALA A 160 7.50 5.65 12.42
CA ALA A 160 7.72 6.63 13.49
C ALA A 160 6.78 6.45 14.69
N GLN A 161 5.57 5.95 14.45
CA GLN A 161 4.58 5.67 15.48
C GLN A 161 4.62 4.23 16.01
N ALA A 162 5.57 3.44 15.55
CA ALA A 162 5.71 2.04 15.92
C ALA A 162 4.46 1.17 15.65
N PRO A 163 3.77 1.27 14.49
CA PRO A 163 2.55 0.53 14.22
C PRO A 163 2.82 -0.98 14.17
N PRO A 164 1.85 -1.84 14.55
CA PRO A 164 2.00 -3.29 14.47
C PRO A 164 1.98 -3.83 13.04
N VAL A 165 1.30 -3.14 12.11
CA VAL A 165 1.19 -3.52 10.70
C VAL A 165 1.94 -2.54 9.82
N ILE A 166 2.79 -3.05 8.93
CA ILE A 166 3.41 -2.32 7.82
C ILE A 166 2.78 -2.82 6.52
N LEU A 167 2.15 -1.92 5.79
CA LEU A 167 1.50 -2.19 4.51
C LEU A 167 2.26 -1.48 3.40
N ALA A 168 2.91 -2.24 2.52
CA ALA A 168 3.81 -1.73 1.49
C ALA A 168 3.29 -2.06 0.08
N ASP A 169 2.90 -1.03 -0.67
CA ASP A 169 2.43 -1.14 -2.05
C ASP A 169 3.58 -0.87 -3.01
N GLU A 170 4.00 -1.89 -3.75
CA GLU A 170 5.10 -1.85 -4.72
C GLU A 170 6.33 -1.07 -4.17
N PRO A 171 6.84 -1.41 -2.97
CA PRO A 171 7.79 -0.56 -2.24
C PRO A 171 9.13 -0.37 -2.95
N THR A 172 9.38 -1.14 -4.02
CA THR A 172 10.63 -1.14 -4.79
C THR A 172 10.43 -0.84 -6.27
N GLY A 173 9.19 -0.64 -6.73
CA GLY A 173 8.84 -0.56 -8.14
C GLY A 173 9.47 0.59 -8.93
N ASN A 174 9.91 1.66 -8.25
CA ASN A 174 10.56 2.83 -8.86
C ASN A 174 12.06 2.93 -8.52
N LEU A 175 12.69 1.84 -8.07
CA LEU A 175 14.04 1.86 -7.53
C LEU A 175 15.02 1.02 -8.37
N ASP A 176 16.30 1.40 -8.32
CA ASP A 176 17.39 0.57 -8.83
C ASP A 176 17.60 -0.68 -7.94
N SER A 177 18.36 -1.65 -8.47
CA SER A 177 18.61 -2.94 -7.79
C SER A 177 19.36 -2.82 -6.46
N HIS A 178 20.19 -1.78 -6.27
CA HIS A 178 20.89 -1.54 -5.00
C HIS A 178 19.90 -1.02 -3.95
N SER A 179 19.14 0.03 -4.29
CA SER A 179 18.11 0.60 -3.42
C SER A 179 17.03 -0.44 -3.08
N THR A 180 16.62 -1.28 -4.04
CA THR A 180 15.70 -2.41 -3.81
C THR A 180 16.19 -3.32 -2.69
N LYS A 181 17.47 -3.73 -2.70
CA LYS A 181 18.03 -4.59 -1.65
C LYS A 181 18.05 -3.90 -0.28
N GLU A 182 18.36 -2.61 -0.24
CA GLU A 182 18.33 -1.82 1.00
C GLU A 182 16.92 -1.77 1.59
N ILE A 183 15.90 -1.45 0.77
CA ILE A 183 14.51 -1.39 1.21
C ILE A 183 14.05 -2.75 1.73
N MET A 184 14.33 -3.83 1.00
CA MET A 184 13.97 -5.19 1.44
C MET A 184 14.70 -5.59 2.73
N SER A 185 15.94 -5.16 2.94
CA SER A 185 16.67 -5.36 4.19
C SER A 185 15.99 -4.65 5.37
N ILE A 186 15.53 -3.40 5.16
CA ILE A 186 14.79 -2.66 6.19
C ILE A 186 13.47 -3.37 6.53
N LEU A 187 12.67 -3.78 5.53
CA LEU A 187 11.40 -4.47 5.76
C LEU A 187 11.59 -5.80 6.52
N LYS A 188 12.63 -6.59 6.17
CA LYS A 188 13.00 -7.80 6.90
C LYS A 188 13.42 -7.48 8.35
N GLY A 189 14.14 -6.38 8.56
CA GLY A 189 14.51 -5.91 9.89
C GLY A 189 13.28 -5.58 10.75
N LEU A 190 12.29 -4.89 10.17
CA LEU A 190 11.03 -4.57 10.84
C LEU A 190 10.24 -5.83 11.22
N HIS A 191 10.19 -6.82 10.32
CA HIS A 191 9.59 -8.13 10.62
C HIS A 191 10.33 -8.85 11.76
N ALA A 192 11.66 -8.87 11.72
CA ALA A 192 12.47 -9.47 12.80
C ALA A 192 12.28 -8.79 14.16
N GLU A 193 11.84 -7.51 14.18
CA GLU A 193 11.46 -6.77 15.39
C GLU A 193 10.04 -7.11 15.88
N GLY A 194 9.32 -8.02 15.22
CA GLY A 194 8.00 -8.48 15.61
C GLY A 194 6.84 -7.76 14.94
N ARG A 195 7.09 -6.99 13.86
CA ARG A 195 5.99 -6.34 13.10
C ARG A 195 5.44 -7.28 12.04
N THR A 196 4.15 -7.20 11.81
CA THR A 196 3.52 -7.82 10.65
C THR A 196 3.79 -6.96 9.42
N VAL A 197 4.38 -7.56 8.37
CA VAL A 197 4.72 -6.87 7.12
C VAL A 197 3.92 -7.49 5.99
N ILE A 198 3.17 -6.67 5.27
CA ILE A 198 2.38 -7.07 4.11
C ILE A 198 2.91 -6.30 2.90
N ILE A 199 3.46 -7.00 1.93
CA ILE A 199 3.93 -6.42 0.66
C ILE A 199 2.92 -6.75 -0.43
N ILE A 200 2.51 -5.75 -1.18
CA ILE A 200 1.74 -5.92 -2.40
C ILE A 200 2.68 -5.68 -3.56
N THR A 201 2.82 -6.65 -4.45
CA THR A 201 3.72 -6.54 -5.59
C THR A 201 3.28 -7.44 -6.75
N HIS A 202 3.76 -7.13 -7.95
CA HIS A 202 3.70 -8.02 -9.11
C HIS A 202 5.08 -8.66 -9.39
N ASP A 203 6.09 -8.35 -8.58
CA ASP A 203 7.44 -8.87 -8.73
C ASP A 203 7.63 -10.12 -7.87
N ASN A 204 7.84 -11.26 -8.53
CA ASN A 204 8.05 -12.56 -7.90
C ASN A 204 9.35 -12.63 -7.07
N GLU A 205 10.40 -11.88 -7.45
CA GLU A 205 11.65 -11.85 -6.68
C GLU A 205 11.44 -11.12 -5.35
N ILE A 206 10.62 -10.07 -5.35
CA ILE A 206 10.25 -9.36 -4.14
C ILE A 206 9.35 -10.25 -3.27
N ALA A 207 8.34 -10.89 -3.86
CA ALA A 207 7.42 -11.78 -3.15
C ALA A 207 8.13 -12.97 -2.49
N ALA A 208 9.16 -13.53 -3.14
CA ALA A 208 9.97 -14.63 -2.62
C ALA A 208 10.71 -14.31 -1.30
N ASN A 209 10.76 -13.04 -0.89
CA ASN A 209 11.33 -12.64 0.41
C ASN A 209 10.35 -12.82 1.58
N ALA A 210 9.05 -12.98 1.30
CA ALA A 210 8.04 -13.19 2.33
C ALA A 210 7.99 -14.68 2.76
N SER A 211 7.50 -14.93 3.97
CA SER A 211 7.27 -16.28 4.48
C SER A 211 5.95 -16.90 4.03
N ARG A 212 5.06 -16.10 3.44
CA ARG A 212 3.76 -16.52 2.93
C ARG A 212 3.40 -15.71 1.69
N ILE A 213 2.86 -16.38 0.69
CA ILE A 213 2.46 -15.77 -0.57
C ILE A 213 0.98 -16.02 -0.80
N VAL A 214 0.22 -14.93 -0.97
CA VAL A 214 -1.20 -14.93 -1.30
C VAL A 214 -1.36 -14.44 -2.73
N HIS A 215 -1.98 -15.23 -3.57
CA HIS A 215 -2.25 -14.88 -4.95
C HIS A 215 -3.68 -14.37 -5.11
N ILE A 216 -3.86 -13.22 -5.75
CA ILE A 216 -5.17 -12.66 -6.05
C ILE A 216 -5.35 -12.49 -7.56
N GLU A 217 -6.48 -12.97 -8.08
CA GLU A 217 -6.87 -12.90 -9.48
C GLU A 217 -8.37 -12.60 -9.57
N ASP A 218 -8.75 -11.66 -10.43
CA ASP A 218 -10.14 -11.22 -10.65
C ASP A 218 -10.92 -10.98 -9.35
N GLY A 219 -10.27 -10.33 -8.39
CA GLY A 219 -10.86 -9.99 -7.10
C GLY A 219 -11.01 -11.15 -6.12
N ARG A 220 -10.44 -12.33 -6.39
CA ARG A 220 -10.51 -13.53 -5.55
C ARG A 220 -9.13 -14.01 -5.16
N ILE A 221 -9.01 -14.62 -3.98
CA ILE A 221 -7.80 -15.34 -3.59
C ILE A 221 -7.83 -16.71 -4.26
N THR A 222 -6.85 -16.97 -5.13
CA THR A 222 -6.69 -18.22 -5.87
C THR A 222 -5.73 -19.20 -5.20
N SER A 223 -4.72 -18.69 -4.51
CA SER A 223 -3.82 -19.49 -3.69
C SER A 223 -3.33 -18.75 -2.46
N ASP A 224 -2.98 -19.49 -1.41
CA ASP A 224 -2.44 -18.99 -0.15
C ASP A 224 -1.48 -20.07 0.37
N SER A 225 -0.19 -19.84 0.26
CA SER A 225 0.86 -20.81 0.55
C SER A 225 1.88 -20.25 1.52
N SER A 226 2.19 -21.01 2.59
CA SER A 226 3.34 -20.71 3.44
C SER A 226 4.63 -21.06 2.72
N ASN A 227 5.60 -20.17 2.75
CA ASN A 227 6.93 -20.37 2.25
C ASN A 227 7.83 -20.87 3.40
N ASP A 228 7.70 -22.15 3.74
CA ASP A 228 8.40 -22.77 4.90
C ASP A 228 9.93 -22.92 4.72
N GLY A 229 10.53 -22.12 3.85
CA GLY A 229 11.98 -22.11 3.60
C GLY A 229 12.49 -23.31 2.79
N HIS A 230 11.60 -24.19 2.34
CA HIS A 230 11.93 -25.36 1.52
C HIS A 230 11.75 -25.13 0.01
N LEU A 231 11.05 -24.08 -0.38
CA LEU A 231 10.92 -23.71 -1.79
C LEU A 231 12.04 -22.74 -2.18
N SER A 232 12.77 -23.09 -3.23
CA SER A 232 13.71 -22.14 -3.83
C SER A 232 12.94 -20.99 -4.51
N ARG A 233 13.60 -19.85 -4.76
CA ARG A 233 13.01 -18.76 -5.54
C ARG A 233 12.45 -19.24 -6.88
N ASP A 234 13.13 -20.21 -7.50
CA ASP A 234 12.73 -20.81 -8.77
C ASP A 234 11.47 -21.70 -8.61
N ASP A 235 11.30 -22.38 -7.48
CA ASP A 235 10.12 -23.19 -7.20
C ASP A 235 8.89 -22.32 -6.97
N ILE A 236 9.04 -21.20 -6.26
CA ILE A 236 7.97 -20.22 -6.06
C ILE A 236 7.56 -19.61 -7.40
N ALA A 237 8.52 -19.17 -8.22
CA ALA A 237 8.27 -18.63 -9.56
C ALA A 237 7.58 -19.65 -10.49
N ARG A 238 7.88 -20.95 -10.32
CA ARG A 238 7.25 -22.04 -11.08
C ARG A 238 5.81 -22.26 -10.62
N GLN A 239 5.55 -22.33 -9.32
CA GLN A 239 4.19 -22.51 -8.77
C GLN A 239 3.26 -21.36 -9.18
N ILE A 240 3.76 -20.13 -9.19
CA ILE A 240 3.02 -18.95 -9.65
C ILE A 240 2.68 -19.08 -11.14
N LYS A 241 3.66 -19.47 -12.00
CA LYS A 241 3.43 -19.70 -13.43
C LYS A 241 2.45 -20.85 -13.70
N GLU A 242 2.52 -21.90 -12.93
CA GLU A 242 1.60 -23.04 -13.07
C GLU A 242 0.17 -22.68 -12.70
N SER A 243 -0.04 -21.85 -11.67
CA SER A 243 -1.37 -21.33 -11.31
C SER A 243 -1.95 -20.36 -12.34
N GLU A 244 -1.10 -19.62 -13.07
CA GLU A 244 -1.51 -18.72 -14.16
C GLU A 244 -1.89 -19.49 -15.44
N THR A 245 -1.33 -20.67 -15.66
CA THR A 245 -1.57 -21.49 -16.89
C THR A 245 -2.77 -22.42 -16.79
N ASP A 246 -3.19 -22.81 -15.59
CA ASP A 246 -4.33 -23.75 -15.41
C ASP A 246 -5.71 -23.09 -15.59
N ASN A 247 -5.78 -21.74 -15.69
CA ASN A 247 -7.04 -20.99 -15.80
C ASN A 247 -7.42 -20.54 -17.22
N HIS A 248 -6.82 -21.10 -18.28
CA HIS A 248 -7.32 -20.87 -19.63
C HIS A 248 -8.29 -21.98 -20.06
N PRO A 249 -9.60 -21.71 -20.17
CA PRO A 249 -10.49 -22.64 -20.86
C PRO A 249 -10.15 -22.64 -22.34
N VAL A 250 -9.76 -23.82 -22.82
CA VAL A 250 -9.66 -24.09 -24.25
C VAL A 250 -11.05 -24.02 -24.85
N SER A 251 -11.43 -22.90 -25.45
CA SER A 251 -12.55 -22.85 -26.38
C SER A 251 -11.98 -22.77 -27.79
N GLY A 252 -11.80 -23.95 -28.38
CA GLY A 252 -11.68 -24.06 -29.83
C GLY A 252 -13.03 -23.77 -30.45
N VAL A 253 -13.08 -22.78 -31.31
CA VAL A 253 -14.01 -22.69 -32.43
C VAL A 253 -13.19 -22.25 -33.62
N GLU A 254 -12.96 -23.22 -34.50
CA GLU A 254 -12.62 -22.95 -35.91
C GLU A 254 -13.85 -22.31 -36.54
N ASP A 255 -13.68 -21.18 -37.22
CA ASP A 255 -14.48 -20.93 -38.41
C ASP A 255 -13.74 -20.03 -39.40
N GLU A 256 -13.98 -20.39 -40.68
CA GLU A 256 -13.28 -20.02 -41.89
C GLU A 256 -13.63 -18.60 -42.39
N THR A 257 -12.64 -18.03 -43.04
CA THR A 257 -12.73 -17.19 -44.26
C THR A 257 -13.73 -16.02 -44.33
N ASP A 258 -13.28 -14.79 -44.49
CA ASP A 258 -13.40 -14.13 -45.79
C ASP A 258 -12.54 -12.86 -45.91
N THR A 259 -11.95 -12.72 -47.08
CA THR A 259 -11.18 -11.60 -47.58
C THR A 259 -12.09 -10.40 -47.88
N ASN A 260 -11.68 -9.18 -47.53
CA ASN A 260 -11.73 -8.08 -48.53
C ASN A 260 -10.94 -6.82 -48.07
N GLU A 261 -10.10 -6.40 -48.98
CA GLU A 261 -9.46 -5.09 -49.06
C GLU A 261 -10.47 -3.94 -49.01
N PHE A 262 -10.14 -2.82 -48.38
CA PHE A 262 -10.28 -1.50 -49.04
C PHE A 262 -9.49 -0.41 -48.28
N ASN A 263 -8.70 0.24 -49.08
CA ASN A 263 -7.93 1.45 -49.07
C ASN A 263 -8.35 2.66 -48.20
N SER A 264 -7.30 3.28 -47.68
CA SER A 264 -6.84 4.68 -47.82
C SER A 264 -7.69 5.86 -47.29
N ASP A 265 -6.92 6.69 -46.62
CA ASP A 265 -6.89 8.17 -46.62
C ASP A 265 -7.71 8.96 -45.59
N LEU A 266 -6.98 9.69 -44.89
CA LEU A 266 -7.00 11.14 -44.72
C LEU A 266 -6.80 11.64 -43.28
N ALA A 267 -5.72 12.37 -43.19
CA ALA A 267 -5.28 13.28 -42.14
C ALA A 267 -6.36 14.29 -41.72
N SER A 268 -6.29 14.69 -40.44
CA SER A 268 -5.98 16.09 -40.08
C SER A 268 -6.47 16.45 -38.67
N THR A 269 -5.54 16.97 -37.90
CA THR A 269 -5.60 18.13 -37.00
C THR A 269 -6.73 18.25 -35.95
N GLY A 270 -6.29 18.43 -34.74
CA GLY A 270 -7.12 18.98 -33.67
C GLY A 270 -6.41 19.00 -32.31
N THR A 271 -5.43 19.89 -32.14
CA THR A 271 -4.94 20.36 -30.84
C THR A 271 -6.08 21.01 -30.06
N VAL A 272 -6.34 20.56 -28.88
CA VAL A 272 -7.11 21.30 -27.87
C VAL A 272 -6.26 21.42 -26.63
N GLU A 273 -5.71 22.61 -26.45
CA GLU A 273 -5.17 23.10 -25.18
C GLU A 273 -6.34 23.29 -24.21
N ASN A 274 -6.26 22.72 -23.05
CA ASN A 274 -7.08 23.15 -21.91
C ASN A 274 -6.14 23.59 -20.79
N GLU A 275 -6.02 24.90 -20.65
CA GLU A 275 -5.53 25.58 -19.46
C GLU A 275 -6.47 25.25 -18.28
N VAL A 276 -5.93 24.74 -17.20
CA VAL A 276 -6.56 24.78 -15.89
C VAL A 276 -5.69 25.61 -14.97
N GLN A 277 -6.08 26.87 -14.81
CA GLN A 277 -5.66 27.73 -13.70
C GLN A 277 -6.38 27.28 -12.44
N GLY A 278 -5.63 27.09 -11.37
CA GLY A 278 -6.15 26.83 -10.02
C GLY A 278 -5.02 26.89 -9.01
N ASN A 279 -4.62 28.12 -8.65
CA ASN A 279 -3.82 28.40 -7.46
C ASN A 279 -4.71 28.25 -6.24
N ASP A 280 -4.33 27.40 -5.31
CA ASP A 280 -4.60 27.57 -3.88
C ASP A 280 -3.35 27.12 -3.11
N ASP A 281 -2.47 28.08 -2.87
CA ASP A 281 -1.35 27.96 -1.93
C ASP A 281 -1.93 28.00 -0.50
N TYR A 282 -2.06 26.85 0.14
CA TYR A 282 -2.24 26.77 1.59
C TYR A 282 -0.88 26.77 2.27
N ASP A 283 -0.56 27.87 2.94
CA ASP A 283 0.65 28.03 3.76
C ASP A 283 0.44 27.34 5.13
N ILE A 284 1.15 26.21 5.33
CA ILE A 284 1.07 25.37 6.54
C ILE A 284 1.75 26.02 7.75
N ASN A 285 2.41 27.17 7.57
CA ASN A 285 3.15 27.86 8.64
C ASN A 285 2.27 28.59 9.66
N ASP A 286 0.95 28.68 9.42
CA ASP A 286 0.01 29.40 10.31
C ASP A 286 -0.73 28.49 11.32
N ILE A 287 -0.38 27.20 11.43
CA ILE A 287 -0.92 26.35 12.49
C ILE A 287 -0.18 26.64 13.79
N ASN A 288 -0.69 27.60 14.55
CA ASN A 288 -0.20 27.90 15.89
C ASN A 288 -0.61 26.80 16.87
N ASP A 289 0.30 26.39 17.76
CA ASP A 289 0.07 25.39 18.83
C ASP A 289 -1.15 25.71 19.75
N SER A 290 -1.74 26.91 19.63
CA SER A 290 -2.91 27.35 20.38
C SER A 290 -4.26 26.89 19.80
N ASP A 291 -4.30 26.47 18.52
CA ASP A 291 -5.58 26.11 17.87
C ASP A 291 -5.94 24.62 18.05
N ILE A 292 -5.00 23.82 18.51
CA ILE A 292 -5.18 22.38 18.76
C ILE A 292 -5.89 22.13 20.12
N ASP A 293 -5.77 23.05 21.09
CA ASP A 293 -6.36 22.90 22.43
C ASP A 293 -7.85 23.25 22.51
N LEU A 294 -8.44 23.83 21.46
CA LEU A 294 -9.86 24.29 21.48
C LEU A 294 -10.88 23.23 21.11
N HIS A 295 -10.48 22.11 20.53
CA HIS A 295 -11.41 21.04 20.15
C HIS A 295 -11.51 19.86 21.14
N LEU A 296 -10.65 19.83 22.19
CA LEU A 296 -10.66 18.74 23.17
C LEU A 296 -11.48 19.03 24.45
N ASN A 297 -12.05 20.23 24.60
CA ASN A 297 -12.77 20.64 25.83
C ASN A 297 -14.25 20.99 25.67
N GLY A 298 -14.91 20.53 24.63
CA GLY A 298 -16.32 20.78 24.40
C GLY A 298 -17.14 19.48 24.36
N GLU A 299 -17.36 18.84 25.51
CA GLU A 299 -18.65 18.20 25.88
C GLU A 299 -18.51 17.59 27.27
N LYS A 300 -19.24 18.18 28.17
CA LYS A 300 -19.70 17.56 29.44
C LYS A 300 -21.17 17.30 29.31
#